data_8ee31f6c521d08f3605ad7a8f354f64c
#
_entry.id   8ee31f6c521d08f3605ad7a8f354f64c
#
_cell.length_a   1.000
_cell.length_b   1.000
_cell.length_c   1.000
_cell.angle_alpha   90.00
_cell.angle_beta   90.00
_cell.angle_gamma   90.00
#
_symmetry.space_group_name_H-M   'P 1'
#
loop_
_entity.id
_entity.type
_entity.pdbx_description
1 polymer ?
#
loop_
_entity_poly.entity_id
_entity_poly.type
_entity_poly.pdbx_seq_one_letter_code
_entity_poly.pdbx_strand_id
1 'polypeptide(L)'
;DEIAVVAVNDHHVMGAWAKASGGEGKIRFLADGNATFTKALGLENDLTAGGLGIRSKRFSMLVKDGIVTLLNVEEVSSKAEVSNAATLLSQL
;
A
#
# COMPACT_ATOMS: atom_id res chain seq x y z
N ASP A 1 -16.93 -7.64 1.28
CA ASP A 1 -15.92 -6.59 1.16
C ASP A 1 -14.64 -7.00 1.85
N GLU A 2 -13.54 -6.57 1.32
CA GLU A 2 -12.22 -6.96 1.78
C GLU A 2 -11.32 -5.74 1.93
N ILE A 3 -10.51 -5.74 2.99
CA ILE A 3 -9.49 -4.71 3.22
C ILE A 3 -8.13 -5.38 3.04
N ALA A 4 -7.26 -4.77 2.23
CA ALA A 4 -5.92 -5.26 1.99
C ALA A 4 -4.90 -4.14 2.12
N VAL A 5 -3.69 -4.51 2.55
CA VAL A 5 -2.51 -3.65 2.57
C VAL A 5 -1.46 -4.31 1.68
N VAL A 6 -0.85 -3.54 0.80
CA VAL A 6 0.22 -4.02 -0.07
C VAL A 6 1.45 -3.12 0.09
N ALA A 7 2.62 -3.72 0.13
CA ALA A 7 3.87 -2.99 0.20
C ALA A 7 4.99 -3.79 -0.47
N VAL A 8 6.04 -3.09 -0.89
CA VAL A 8 7.24 -3.70 -1.46
C VAL A 8 8.11 -4.20 -0.30
N ASN A 9 7.70 -5.31 0.28
CA ASN A 9 8.38 -6.02 1.36
C ASN A 9 8.17 -7.52 1.17
N ASP A 10 9.01 -8.33 1.80
CA ASP A 10 8.81 -9.78 1.79
C ASP A 10 7.69 -10.20 2.77
N HIS A 11 7.28 -11.47 2.68
CA HIS A 11 6.18 -11.99 3.51
C HIS A 11 6.52 -12.03 5.00
N HIS A 12 7.80 -12.13 5.39
CA HIS A 12 8.20 -12.10 6.79
C HIS A 12 7.96 -10.71 7.39
N VAL A 13 8.33 -9.66 6.67
CA VAL A 13 8.10 -8.27 7.08
C VAL A 13 6.61 -7.98 7.17
N MET A 14 5.83 -8.39 6.16
CA MET A 14 4.38 -8.20 6.15
C MET A 14 3.71 -8.95 7.30
N GLY A 15 4.15 -10.16 7.60
CA GLY A 15 3.64 -10.93 8.73
C GLY A 15 3.93 -10.27 10.08
N ALA A 16 5.14 -9.74 10.26
CA ALA A 16 5.51 -9.01 11.48
C ALA A 16 4.68 -7.73 11.64
N TRP A 17 4.46 -7.01 10.55
CA TRP A 17 3.64 -5.81 10.55
C TRP A 17 2.18 -6.12 10.90
N ALA A 18 1.62 -7.19 10.34
CA ALA A 18 0.26 -7.63 10.65
C ALA A 18 0.09 -7.88 12.15
N LYS A 19 1.04 -8.55 12.79
CA LYS A 19 1.03 -8.80 14.23
C LYS A 19 1.18 -7.52 15.03
N ALA A 20 2.15 -6.68 14.69
CA ALA A 20 2.46 -5.46 15.43
C ALA A 20 1.31 -4.44 15.36
N SER A 21 0.59 -4.39 14.24
CA SER A 21 -0.52 -3.45 14.04
C SER A 21 -1.86 -3.94 14.54
N GLY A 22 -1.97 -5.22 14.95
CA GLY A 22 -3.24 -5.83 15.33
C GLY A 22 -4.16 -6.15 14.16
N GLY A 23 -3.65 -6.11 12.92
CA GLY A 23 -4.43 -6.39 11.71
C GLY A 23 -4.51 -7.86 11.33
N GLU A 24 -3.78 -8.74 12.02
CA GLU A 24 -3.78 -10.17 11.73
C GLU A 24 -5.20 -10.75 11.84
N GLY A 25 -5.65 -11.43 10.79
CA GLY A 25 -7.00 -12.00 10.73
C GLY A 25 -8.10 -11.02 10.34
N LYS A 26 -7.80 -9.71 10.23
CA LYS A 26 -8.78 -8.67 9.87
C LYS A 26 -8.48 -8.03 8.53
N ILE A 27 -7.21 -7.90 8.18
CA ILE A 27 -6.72 -7.24 6.98
C ILE A 27 -5.79 -8.21 6.26
N ARG A 28 -5.90 -8.30 4.94
CA ARG A 28 -4.94 -9.05 4.13
C ARG A 28 -3.68 -8.22 3.95
N PHE A 29 -2.54 -8.78 4.33
CA PHE A 29 -1.23 -8.16 4.13
C PHE A 29 -0.55 -8.84 2.94
N LEU A 30 -0.40 -8.11 1.84
CA LEU A 30 0.12 -8.61 0.56
C LEU A 30 1.57 -8.17 0.38
N ALA A 31 2.45 -9.14 0.18
CA ALA A 31 3.87 -8.90 0.00
C ALA A 31 4.20 -8.77 -1.50
N ASP A 32 4.57 -7.59 -1.94
CA ASP A 32 5.02 -7.32 -3.32
C ASP A 32 6.54 -7.14 -3.33
N GLY A 33 7.27 -8.18 -2.90
CA GLY A 33 8.72 -8.12 -2.67
C GLY A 33 9.54 -7.69 -3.88
N ASN A 34 9.12 -8.04 -5.08
CA ASN A 34 9.80 -7.67 -6.32
C ASN A 34 9.23 -6.41 -6.98
N ALA A 35 8.29 -5.76 -6.33
CA ALA A 35 7.59 -4.56 -6.83
C ALA A 35 6.84 -4.81 -8.16
N THR A 36 6.52 -6.04 -8.50
CA THR A 36 5.86 -6.40 -9.76
C THR A 36 4.48 -5.74 -9.88
N PHE A 37 3.67 -5.89 -8.85
CA PHE A 37 2.34 -5.28 -8.79
C PHE A 37 2.44 -3.75 -8.72
N THR A 38 3.32 -3.24 -7.89
CA THR A 38 3.53 -1.79 -7.72
C THR A 38 3.94 -1.14 -9.03
N LYS A 39 4.86 -1.74 -9.79
CA LYS A 39 5.28 -1.25 -11.11
C LYS A 39 4.15 -1.33 -12.13
N ALA A 40 3.35 -2.38 -12.10
CA ALA A 40 2.20 -2.52 -13.01
C ALA A 40 1.18 -1.41 -12.80
N LEU A 41 1.05 -0.88 -11.58
CA LEU A 41 0.18 0.24 -11.27
C LEU A 41 0.82 1.61 -11.56
N GLY A 42 2.12 1.66 -11.87
CA GLY A 42 2.84 2.91 -12.04
C GLY A 42 3.08 3.66 -10.73
N LEU A 43 3.08 2.97 -9.61
CA LEU A 43 3.22 3.56 -8.27
C LEU A 43 4.58 3.29 -7.62
N GLU A 44 5.58 2.88 -8.41
CA GLU A 44 6.93 2.69 -7.91
C GLU A 44 7.58 4.01 -7.50
N ASN A 45 8.40 3.93 -6.47
CA ASN A 45 9.17 5.03 -5.92
C ASN A 45 10.61 4.57 -5.80
N ASP A 46 11.51 5.17 -6.56
CA ASP A 46 12.93 4.81 -6.55
C ASP A 46 13.63 5.53 -5.39
N LEU A 47 13.93 4.77 -4.36
CA LEU A 47 14.65 5.25 -3.17
C LEU A 47 16.06 4.68 -3.09
N THR A 48 16.63 4.31 -4.23
CA THR A 48 17.97 3.70 -4.31
C THR A 48 19.04 4.60 -3.68
N ALA A 49 18.93 5.92 -3.87
CA ALA A 49 19.87 6.87 -3.28
C ALA A 49 19.88 6.82 -1.74
N GLY A 50 18.76 6.46 -1.12
CA GLY A 50 18.65 6.27 0.34
C GLY A 50 18.91 4.84 0.80
N GLY A 51 19.34 3.96 -0.10
CA GLY A 51 19.59 2.55 0.23
C GLY A 51 18.35 1.68 0.35
N LEU A 52 17.19 2.16 -0.08
CA LEU A 52 15.92 1.43 0.06
C LEU A 52 15.47 0.74 -1.23
N GLY A 53 16.14 1.01 -2.36
CA GLY A 53 15.79 0.45 -3.65
C GLY A 53 14.45 0.96 -4.18
N ILE A 54 13.76 0.11 -4.93
CA ILE A 54 12.43 0.42 -5.46
C ILE A 54 11.38 0.08 -4.41
N ARG A 55 10.56 1.06 -4.07
CA ARG A 55 9.46 0.93 -3.11
C ARG A 55 8.17 1.42 -3.74
N SER A 56 7.08 1.41 -3.00
CA SER A 56 5.80 1.94 -3.42
C SER A 56 5.64 3.39 -2.95
N LYS A 57 5.00 4.21 -3.77
CA LYS A 57 4.41 5.45 -3.28
C LYS A 57 3.34 5.10 -2.25
N ARG A 58 3.06 6.00 -1.32
CA ARG A 58 1.95 5.81 -0.38
C ARG A 58 0.65 6.14 -1.09
N PHE A 59 -0.30 5.22 -1.04
CA PHE A 59 -1.59 5.41 -1.71
C PHE A 59 -2.70 4.67 -0.98
N SER A 60 -3.94 5.06 -1.27
CA SER A 60 -5.12 4.28 -0.97
C SER A 60 -5.99 4.17 -2.22
N MET A 61 -6.75 3.10 -2.35
CA MET A 61 -7.64 2.94 -3.49
C MET A 61 -8.84 2.08 -3.14
N LEU A 62 -9.92 2.30 -3.90
CA LEU A 62 -11.12 1.47 -3.88
C LEU A 62 -11.21 0.73 -5.20
N VAL A 63 -11.39 -0.59 -5.12
CA VAL A 63 -11.54 -1.45 -6.30
C VAL A 63 -12.92 -2.11 -6.24
N LYS A 64 -13.68 -1.98 -7.33
CA LYS A 64 -14.98 -2.65 -7.51
C LYS A 64 -14.94 -3.46 -8.79
N ASP A 65 -15.25 -4.75 -8.68
CA ASP A 65 -15.30 -5.66 -9.83
C ASP A 65 -14.03 -5.62 -10.69
N GLY A 66 -12.87 -5.53 -10.03
CA GLY A 66 -11.58 -5.47 -10.70
C GLY A 66 -11.20 -4.12 -11.28
N ILE A 67 -12.03 -3.08 -11.06
CA ILE A 67 -11.80 -1.74 -11.59
C ILE A 67 -11.50 -0.78 -10.43
N VAL A 68 -10.41 -0.01 -10.56
CA VAL A 68 -10.07 1.05 -9.60
C VAL A 68 -11.03 2.21 -9.78
N THR A 69 -11.85 2.49 -8.78
CA THR A 69 -12.84 3.58 -8.82
C THR A 69 -12.39 4.84 -8.07
N LEU A 70 -11.48 4.69 -7.10
CA LEU A 70 -10.87 5.79 -6.37
C LEU A 70 -9.37 5.48 -6.19
N LEU A 71 -8.53 6.50 -6.36
CA LEU A 71 -7.09 6.39 -6.14
C LEU A 71 -6.59 7.71 -5.56
N ASN A 72 -5.97 7.62 -4.38
CA ASN A 72 -5.34 8.76 -3.71
C ASN A 72 -3.85 8.44 -3.54
N VAL A 73 -2.99 9.24 -4.16
CA VAL A 73 -1.54 9.07 -4.11
C VAL A 73 -0.91 10.25 -3.39
N GLU A 74 -0.08 9.97 -2.39
CA GLU A 74 0.68 11.02 -1.69
C GLU A 74 1.79 11.55 -2.58
N GLU A 75 1.99 12.87 -2.58
CA GLU A 75 3.11 13.50 -3.25
C GLU A 75 4.43 13.20 -2.53
N VAL A 76 4.38 13.15 -1.19
CA VAL A 76 5.53 12.82 -0.33
C VAL A 76 5.18 11.58 0.48
N SER A 77 5.88 10.47 0.26
CA SER A 77 5.58 9.18 0.87
C SER A 77 5.69 9.14 2.39
N SER A 78 6.36 10.11 3.00
CA SER A 78 6.45 10.22 4.46
C SER A 78 5.21 10.83 5.10
N LYS A 79 4.25 11.31 4.31
CA LYS A 79 3.01 11.92 4.77
C LYS A 79 1.81 11.05 4.44
N ALA A 80 0.76 11.12 5.24
CA ALA A 80 -0.49 10.42 5.03
C ALA A 80 -1.66 11.41 5.07
N GLU A 81 -1.66 12.37 4.13
CA GLU A 81 -2.66 13.43 4.06
C GLU A 81 -3.89 13.02 3.25
N VAL A 82 -3.68 12.39 2.09
CA VAL A 82 -4.77 12.00 1.18
C VAL A 82 -4.98 10.49 1.11
N SER A 83 -4.03 9.69 1.56
CA SER A 83 -4.07 8.22 1.47
C SER A 83 -4.42 7.53 2.79
N ASN A 84 -4.74 8.28 3.84
CA ASN A 84 -5.10 7.69 5.13
C ASN A 84 -6.53 7.09 5.10
N ALA A 85 -6.80 6.22 6.07
CA ALA A 85 -8.09 5.52 6.14
C ALA A 85 -9.27 6.48 6.32
N ALA A 86 -9.11 7.55 7.09
CA ALA A 86 -10.18 8.53 7.31
C ALA A 86 -10.58 9.22 6.01
N THR A 87 -9.60 9.60 5.17
CA THR A 87 -9.87 10.21 3.87
C THR A 87 -10.61 9.23 2.95
N LEU A 88 -10.17 7.99 2.87
CA LEU A 88 -10.84 6.97 2.04
C LEU A 88 -12.27 6.72 2.52
N LEU A 89 -12.49 6.60 3.82
CA LEU A 89 -13.81 6.39 4.39
C LEU A 89 -14.76 7.55 4.07
N SER A 90 -14.26 8.78 4.06
CA SER A 90 -15.07 9.95 3.72
C SER A 90 -15.50 9.99 2.25
N GLN A 91 -14.83 9.24 1.38
CA GLN A 91 -15.09 9.17 -0.06
C GLN A 91 -16.02 8.02 -0.46
N LEU A 92 -16.36 7.15 0.47
CA LEU A 92 -17.22 5.98 0.21
C LEU A 92 -18.71 6.31 0.18
#